data_364b0acbd3a1dcb3244a9e15945f7bbc
#
_entry.id   364b0acbd3a1dcb3244a9e15945f7bbc
#
_cell.length_a   1.000
_cell.length_b   1.000
_cell.length_c   1.000
_cell.angle_alpha   90.00
_cell.angle_beta   90.00
_cell.angle_gamma   90.00
#
_symmetry.space_group_name_H-M   'P 1'
#
loop_
_entity.id
_entity.type
_entity.pdbx_description
1 polymer ?
#
loop_
_entity_poly.entity_id
_entity_poly.type
_entity_poly.pdbx_seq_one_letter_code
_entity_poly.pdbx_strand_id
1 'polypeptide(L)'
;MFGLYGVLFIFFIAIFAEFLSPHSYKKTVQDELYNPPQLIRFIDSEGNFHLRPFVFKLIEEMDMETFEFSYSNSDEMIPIYFFIQGDEYSIFGFKTKLRLFGNNDGNIHLLGTDNMGRDILSRMFVGTQITMLFALLAVSASLVIGLMVGLSLIHI
;
A
#
# COMPACT_ATOMS: atom_id res chain seq x y z
N MET A 1 -21.30 -7.10 -17.42
CA MET A 1 -20.13 -7.97 -17.16
C MET A 1 -18.92 -7.21 -16.65
N PHE A 2 -18.56 -6.03 -17.19
CA PHE A 2 -17.40 -5.24 -16.71
C PHE A 2 -17.43 -4.88 -15.22
N GLY A 3 -18.61 -4.54 -14.68
CA GLY A 3 -18.73 -4.22 -13.24
C GLY A 3 -18.41 -5.38 -12.32
N LEU A 4 -18.76 -6.62 -12.70
CA LEU A 4 -18.43 -7.81 -11.91
C LEU A 4 -16.92 -8.03 -11.83
N TYR A 5 -16.20 -7.88 -12.94
CA TYR A 5 -14.74 -8.00 -12.95
C TYR A 5 -14.08 -6.92 -12.10
N GLY A 6 -14.61 -5.68 -12.12
CA GLY A 6 -14.13 -4.61 -11.26
C GLY A 6 -14.29 -4.93 -9.77
N VAL A 7 -15.46 -5.43 -9.37
CA VAL A 7 -15.72 -5.83 -7.99
C VAL A 7 -14.80 -6.98 -7.56
N LEU A 8 -14.67 -8.03 -8.39
CA LEU A 8 -13.78 -9.16 -8.10
C LEU A 8 -12.31 -8.72 -7.98
N PHE A 9 -11.86 -7.78 -8.81
CA PHE A 9 -10.52 -7.23 -8.74
C PHE A 9 -10.26 -6.47 -7.42
N ILE A 10 -11.23 -5.65 -6.98
CA ILE A 10 -11.11 -4.95 -5.69
C ILE A 10 -11.12 -5.94 -4.52
N PHE A 11 -11.94 -6.99 -4.58
CA PHE A 11 -11.91 -8.05 -3.56
C PHE A 11 -10.57 -8.78 -3.54
N PHE A 12 -9.99 -9.04 -4.70
CA PHE A 12 -8.65 -9.63 -4.79
C PHE A 12 -7.60 -8.74 -4.10
N ILE A 13 -7.59 -7.43 -4.40
CA ILE A 13 -6.72 -6.47 -3.73
C ILE A 13 -6.96 -6.47 -2.21
N ALA A 14 -8.22 -6.48 -1.77
CA ALA A 14 -8.56 -6.47 -0.35
C ALA A 14 -8.05 -7.72 0.39
N ILE A 15 -8.16 -8.91 -0.22
CA ILE A 15 -7.69 -10.16 0.37
C ILE A 15 -6.17 -10.18 0.50
N PHE A 16 -5.47 -9.69 -0.52
CA PHE A 16 -3.99 -9.70 -0.58
C PHE A 16 -3.36 -8.35 -0.20
N ALA A 17 -4.10 -7.47 0.45
CA ALA A 17 -3.66 -6.10 0.76
C ALA A 17 -2.30 -6.05 1.47
N GLU A 18 -2.10 -6.85 2.51
CA GLU A 18 -0.87 -6.90 3.28
C GLU A 18 0.31 -7.53 2.50
N PHE A 19 0.01 -8.48 1.60
CA PHE A 19 1.01 -9.07 0.71
C PHE A 19 1.46 -8.07 -0.37
N LEU A 20 0.53 -7.28 -0.93
CA LEU A 20 0.79 -6.26 -1.94
C LEU A 20 1.51 -5.03 -1.36
N SER A 21 1.41 -4.82 -0.05
CA SER A 21 1.99 -3.69 0.66
C SER A 21 3.50 -3.85 0.84
N PRO A 22 4.35 -2.89 0.42
CA PRO A 22 5.79 -2.97 0.63
C PRO A 22 6.19 -2.86 2.10
N HIS A 23 5.44 -2.08 2.88
CA HIS A 23 5.70 -1.84 4.30
C HIS A 23 4.50 -2.19 5.17
N SER A 24 4.72 -2.34 6.48
CA SER A 24 3.61 -2.38 7.43
C SER A 24 2.93 -1.00 7.48
N TYR A 25 1.59 -0.98 7.36
CA TYR A 25 0.81 0.26 7.45
C TYR A 25 0.95 0.99 8.80
N LYS A 26 1.49 0.30 9.82
CA LYS A 26 1.76 0.83 11.16
C LYS A 26 3.15 1.43 11.28
N LYS A 27 4.06 1.11 10.36
CA LYS A 27 5.44 1.58 10.42
C LYS A 27 5.46 3.08 10.16
N THR A 28 6.05 3.82 11.08
CA THR A 28 6.27 5.25 11.00
C THR A 28 7.77 5.50 10.95
N VAL A 29 8.22 6.29 9.99
CA VAL A 29 9.62 6.70 9.83
C VAL A 29 9.69 8.20 9.99
N GLN A 30 10.26 8.66 11.11
CA GLN A 30 10.28 10.10 11.47
C GLN A 30 11.14 10.94 10.52
N ASP A 31 12.11 10.32 9.87
CA ASP A 31 13.02 11.00 8.95
C ASP A 31 12.49 11.06 7.50
N GLU A 32 11.29 10.54 7.24
CA GLU A 32 10.70 10.45 5.90
C GLU A 32 9.28 11.05 5.87
N LEU A 33 9.13 12.24 6.46
CA LEU A 33 7.87 12.99 6.47
C LEU A 33 7.64 13.62 5.10
N TYR A 34 6.42 13.51 4.57
CA TYR A 34 6.02 14.12 3.30
C TYR A 34 6.91 13.78 2.09
N ASN A 35 7.60 12.65 2.10
CA ASN A 35 8.39 12.23 0.95
C ASN A 35 7.50 12.16 -0.30
N PRO A 36 7.94 12.77 -1.42
CA PRO A 36 7.20 12.71 -2.67
C PRO A 36 7.21 11.28 -3.25
N PRO A 37 6.31 10.99 -4.22
CA PRO A 37 6.27 9.70 -4.89
C PRO A 37 7.59 9.38 -5.59
N GLN A 38 8.13 8.18 -5.35
CA GLN A 38 9.32 7.68 -6.01
C GLN A 38 8.96 6.97 -7.32
N LEU A 39 9.60 7.37 -8.41
CA LEU A 39 9.39 6.76 -9.71
C LEU A 39 10.27 5.52 -9.88
N ILE A 40 9.63 4.42 -10.29
CA ILE A 40 10.35 3.20 -10.68
C ILE A 40 11.11 3.47 -11.98
N ARG A 41 12.40 3.19 -11.97
CA ARG A 41 13.27 3.36 -13.14
C ARG A 41 14.01 2.06 -13.48
N PHE A 42 14.36 1.94 -14.76
CA PHE A 42 15.19 0.87 -15.33
C PHE A 42 16.47 1.41 -15.97
N ILE A 43 16.56 2.74 -16.11
CA ILE A 43 17.70 3.43 -16.72
C ILE A 43 18.26 4.37 -15.65
N ASP A 44 19.57 4.27 -15.41
CA ASP A 44 20.29 5.13 -14.49
C ASP A 44 20.55 6.53 -15.06
N SER A 45 21.20 7.40 -14.28
CA SER A 45 21.59 8.75 -14.71
C SER A 45 22.64 8.76 -15.81
N GLU A 46 23.40 7.66 -15.99
CA GLU A 46 24.42 7.49 -17.03
C GLU A 46 23.86 6.90 -18.33
N GLY A 47 22.58 6.50 -18.36
CA GLY A 47 21.92 5.90 -19.52
C GLY A 47 22.06 4.38 -19.61
N ASN A 48 22.60 3.70 -18.58
CA ASN A 48 22.72 2.26 -18.57
C ASN A 48 21.38 1.62 -18.20
N PHE A 49 21.00 0.55 -18.91
CA PHE A 49 19.80 -0.20 -18.64
C PHE A 49 20.06 -1.27 -17.58
N HIS A 50 19.27 -1.23 -16.50
CA HIS A 50 19.26 -2.25 -15.46
C HIS A 50 18.05 -3.14 -15.61
N LEU A 51 18.27 -4.46 -15.62
CA LEU A 51 17.21 -5.44 -15.71
C LEU A 51 16.32 -5.46 -14.44
N ARG A 52 16.87 -5.01 -13.32
CA ARG A 52 16.16 -4.91 -12.04
C ARG A 52 15.65 -3.48 -11.85
N PRO A 53 14.34 -3.30 -11.58
CA PRO A 53 13.80 -1.98 -11.29
C PRO A 53 14.41 -1.41 -10.01
N PHE A 54 14.58 -0.12 -9.97
CA PHE A 54 15.10 0.61 -8.81
C PHE A 54 14.39 1.95 -8.64
N VAL A 55 14.53 2.53 -7.46
CA VAL A 55 14.15 3.92 -7.18
C VAL A 55 15.37 4.67 -6.69
N PHE A 56 15.41 5.99 -6.90
CA PHE A 56 16.44 6.84 -6.31
C PHE A 56 16.05 7.17 -4.87
N LYS A 57 17.06 7.16 -3.99
CA LYS A 57 16.89 7.67 -2.64
C LYS A 57 16.63 9.17 -2.71
N LEU A 58 15.67 9.64 -1.93
CA LEU A 58 15.38 11.06 -1.82
C LEU A 58 16.26 11.67 -0.73
N ILE A 59 16.80 12.83 -1.03
CA ILE A 59 17.49 13.70 -0.06
C ILE A 59 16.56 14.88 0.19
N GLU A 60 16.26 15.11 1.46
CA GLU A 60 15.52 16.27 1.92
C GLU A 60 16.50 17.41 2.14
N GLU A 61 16.30 18.52 1.45
CA GLU A 61 17.05 19.76 1.62
C GLU A 61 16.09 20.85 2.11
N MET A 62 16.43 21.47 3.22
CA MET A 62 15.68 22.60 3.75
C MET A 62 16.29 23.90 3.25
N ASP A 63 15.52 24.68 2.52
CA ASP A 63 15.90 26.04 2.16
C ASP A 63 15.87 26.93 3.42
N MET A 64 17.02 27.48 3.77
CA MET A 64 17.18 28.30 4.98
C MET A 64 16.53 29.69 4.88
N GLU A 65 16.17 30.13 3.66
CA GLU A 65 15.53 31.43 3.46
C GLU A 65 14.00 31.34 3.48
N THR A 66 13.46 30.27 2.86
CA THR A 66 12.00 30.07 2.72
C THR A 66 11.44 29.10 3.75
N PHE A 67 12.30 28.32 4.45
CA PHE A 67 11.94 27.18 5.31
C PHE A 67 11.08 26.12 4.59
N GLU A 68 11.19 26.06 3.25
CA GLU A 68 10.54 25.05 2.46
C GLU A 68 11.45 23.83 2.29
N PHE A 69 10.85 22.64 2.39
CA PHE A 69 11.56 21.40 2.10
C PHE A 69 11.53 21.12 0.61
N SER A 70 12.70 20.96 0.02
CA SER A 70 12.87 20.48 -1.34
C SER A 70 13.43 19.06 -1.32
N TYR A 71 12.97 18.24 -2.26
CA TYR A 71 13.41 16.85 -2.37
C TYR A 71 14.18 16.68 -3.67
N SER A 72 15.42 16.28 -3.56
CA SER A 72 16.28 15.95 -4.71
C SER A 72 16.53 14.44 -4.77
N ASN A 73 16.72 13.92 -6.00
CA ASN A 73 17.13 12.54 -6.16
C ASN A 73 18.63 12.43 -5.84
N SER A 74 18.98 11.53 -4.94
CA SER A 74 20.37 11.12 -4.73
C SER A 74 20.84 10.24 -5.90
N ASP A 75 22.15 10.13 -6.07
CA ASP A 75 22.76 9.13 -6.97
C ASP A 75 22.67 7.70 -6.40
N GLU A 76 22.21 7.54 -5.16
CA GLU A 76 22.05 6.25 -4.51
C GLU A 76 20.81 5.53 -5.04
N MET A 77 21.02 4.39 -5.71
CA MET A 77 19.97 3.56 -6.26
C MET A 77 19.53 2.49 -5.25
N ILE A 78 18.23 2.43 -4.96
CA ILE A 78 17.62 1.41 -4.11
C ILE A 78 16.96 0.37 -5.01
N PRO A 79 17.53 -0.83 -5.18
CA PRO A 79 16.94 -1.87 -6.01
C PRO A 79 15.66 -2.43 -5.39
N ILE A 80 14.66 -2.69 -6.23
CA ILE A 80 13.40 -3.32 -5.83
C ILE A 80 13.55 -4.83 -5.98
N TYR A 81 13.32 -5.55 -4.89
CA TYR A 81 13.29 -7.01 -4.88
C TYR A 81 11.84 -7.49 -4.83
N PHE A 82 11.58 -8.61 -5.53
CA PHE A 82 10.29 -9.29 -5.45
C PHE A 82 10.37 -10.44 -4.44
N PHE A 83 9.23 -10.73 -3.80
CA PHE A 83 9.09 -11.82 -2.82
C PHE A 83 10.08 -11.69 -1.65
N ILE A 84 10.12 -10.52 -1.04
CA ILE A 84 10.97 -10.25 0.12
C ILE A 84 10.32 -10.71 1.43
N GLN A 85 11.15 -10.89 2.45
CA GLN A 85 10.70 -11.05 3.83
C GLN A 85 10.70 -9.68 4.51
N GLY A 86 9.49 -9.19 4.82
CA GLY A 86 9.30 -7.93 5.55
C GLY A 86 8.74 -8.14 6.95
N ASP A 87 8.02 -7.14 7.43
CA ASP A 87 7.32 -7.21 8.72
C ASP A 87 6.29 -8.34 8.75
N GLU A 88 6.15 -9.00 9.90
CA GLU A 88 5.18 -10.06 10.11
C GLU A 88 3.75 -9.53 10.06
N TYR A 89 2.91 -10.20 9.31
CA TYR A 89 1.48 -9.92 9.22
C TYR A 89 0.67 -11.21 9.20
N SER A 90 -0.65 -11.11 9.36
CA SER A 90 -1.53 -12.28 9.44
C SER A 90 -2.59 -12.23 8.34
N ILE A 91 -2.63 -13.26 7.49
CA ILE A 91 -3.73 -13.49 6.53
C ILE A 91 -4.55 -14.66 7.04
N PHE A 92 -5.84 -14.44 7.31
CA PHE A 92 -6.77 -15.47 7.81
C PHE A 92 -6.26 -16.26 9.03
N GLY A 93 -5.44 -15.62 9.89
CA GLY A 93 -4.87 -16.25 11.08
C GLY A 93 -3.52 -16.94 10.87
N PHE A 94 -3.04 -17.05 9.63
CA PHE A 94 -1.69 -17.55 9.32
C PHE A 94 -0.69 -16.40 9.31
N LYS A 95 0.33 -16.51 10.14
CA LYS A 95 1.42 -15.53 10.19
C LYS A 95 2.38 -15.74 9.02
N THR A 96 2.65 -14.70 8.28
CA THR A 96 3.61 -14.69 7.17
C THR A 96 4.42 -13.40 7.17
N LYS A 97 5.58 -13.43 6.53
CA LYS A 97 6.47 -12.26 6.34
C LYS A 97 6.69 -11.97 4.86
N LEU A 98 6.11 -12.79 3.98
CA LEU A 98 6.32 -12.67 2.54
C LEU A 98 5.55 -11.48 1.99
N ARG A 99 6.27 -10.55 1.35
CA ARG A 99 5.71 -9.38 0.66
C ARG A 99 6.03 -9.45 -0.83
N LEU A 100 5.16 -8.89 -1.65
CA LEU A 100 5.30 -8.95 -3.10
C LEU A 100 6.57 -8.25 -3.58
N PHE A 101 6.87 -7.07 -3.04
CA PHE A 101 8.03 -6.29 -3.42
C PHE A 101 8.49 -5.38 -2.27
N GLY A 102 9.72 -4.91 -2.35
CA GLY A 102 10.31 -4.00 -1.38
C GLY A 102 11.84 -4.05 -1.40
N ASN A 103 12.45 -3.51 -0.37
CA ASN A 103 13.88 -3.61 -0.11
C ASN A 103 14.12 -3.82 1.39
N ASN A 104 15.18 -4.56 1.75
CA ASN A 104 15.59 -4.77 3.14
C ASN A 104 16.48 -3.64 3.66
N ASP A 105 17.19 -2.95 2.78
CA ASP A 105 18.23 -1.97 3.11
C ASP A 105 17.73 -0.52 3.05
N GLY A 106 16.54 -0.30 2.53
CA GLY A 106 15.98 1.04 2.39
C GLY A 106 14.46 1.04 2.26
N ASN A 107 13.85 2.15 2.62
CA ASN A 107 12.42 2.33 2.47
C ASN A 107 12.09 2.73 1.03
N ILE A 108 11.05 2.12 0.47
CA ILE A 108 10.54 2.42 -0.86
C ILE A 108 9.13 2.96 -0.72
N HIS A 109 8.92 4.20 -1.16
CA HIS A 109 7.64 4.90 -1.08
C HIS A 109 7.14 5.29 -2.46
N LEU A 110 6.51 4.34 -3.18
CA LEU A 110 6.05 4.57 -4.55
C LEU A 110 5.02 5.69 -4.67
N LEU A 111 4.17 5.87 -3.68
CA LEU A 111 3.19 6.97 -3.61
C LEU A 111 3.57 8.03 -2.56
N GLY A 112 4.80 7.97 -2.05
CA GLY A 112 5.27 8.87 -1.02
C GLY A 112 4.78 8.51 0.38
N THR A 113 5.02 9.43 1.33
CA THR A 113 4.64 9.29 2.74
C THR A 113 3.71 10.41 3.19
N ASP A 114 3.00 10.16 4.26
CA ASP A 114 2.12 11.14 4.89
C ASP A 114 2.87 12.02 5.93
N ASN A 115 2.12 12.86 6.63
CA ASN A 115 2.62 13.73 7.69
C ASN A 115 3.18 13.01 8.93
N MET A 116 3.11 11.69 8.96
CA MET A 116 3.67 10.84 10.01
C MET A 116 4.75 9.89 9.48
N GLY A 117 5.21 10.08 8.23
CA GLY A 117 6.19 9.20 7.60
C GLY A 117 5.66 7.78 7.32
N ARG A 118 4.35 7.63 7.12
CA ARG A 118 3.72 6.34 6.81
C ARG A 118 3.53 6.20 5.32
N ASP A 119 3.83 5.03 4.78
CA ASP A 119 3.69 4.73 3.36
C ASP A 119 2.23 4.79 2.89
N ILE A 120 1.95 5.69 1.93
CA ILE A 120 0.61 5.93 1.41
C ILE A 120 0.09 4.70 0.67
N LEU A 121 0.92 4.02 -0.12
CA LEU A 121 0.53 2.83 -0.89
C LEU A 121 0.07 1.71 0.03
N SER A 122 0.84 1.42 1.07
CA SER A 122 0.50 0.41 2.08
C SER A 122 -0.84 0.72 2.77
N ARG A 123 -1.06 1.98 3.09
CA ARG A 123 -2.32 2.43 3.71
C ARG A 123 -3.51 2.33 2.77
N MET A 124 -3.33 2.60 1.49
CA MET A 124 -4.39 2.43 0.49
C MET A 124 -4.83 0.96 0.37
N PHE A 125 -3.90 0.02 0.32
CA PHE A 125 -4.24 -1.40 0.26
C PHE A 125 -4.98 -1.87 1.52
N VAL A 126 -4.48 -1.54 2.70
CA VAL A 126 -5.13 -1.93 3.96
C VAL A 126 -6.47 -1.19 4.16
N GLY A 127 -6.56 0.08 3.74
CA GLY A 127 -7.82 0.83 3.73
C GLY A 127 -8.88 0.17 2.85
N THR A 128 -8.48 -0.33 1.67
CA THR A 128 -9.37 -1.09 0.78
C THR A 128 -9.87 -2.37 1.46
N GLN A 129 -9.00 -3.10 2.15
CA GLN A 129 -9.37 -4.31 2.90
C GLN A 129 -10.43 -4.01 3.97
N ILE A 130 -10.20 -2.97 4.77
CA ILE A 130 -11.12 -2.56 5.83
C ILE A 130 -12.47 -2.15 5.23
N THR A 131 -12.47 -1.34 4.18
CA THR A 131 -13.69 -0.88 3.51
C THR A 131 -14.50 -2.04 2.93
N MET A 132 -13.85 -3.01 2.28
CA MET A 132 -14.51 -4.18 1.73
C MET A 132 -15.09 -5.09 2.82
N LEU A 133 -14.39 -5.26 3.94
CA LEU A 133 -14.90 -6.01 5.07
C LEU A 133 -16.19 -5.38 5.63
N PHE A 134 -16.19 -4.07 5.86
CA PHE A 134 -17.37 -3.36 6.35
C PHE A 134 -18.53 -3.40 5.34
N ALA A 135 -18.27 -3.27 4.05
CA ALA A 135 -19.29 -3.38 3.02
C ALA A 135 -19.94 -4.77 3.02
N LEU A 136 -19.14 -5.83 3.13
CA LEU A 136 -19.64 -7.21 3.21
C LEU A 136 -20.50 -7.43 4.46
N LEU A 137 -20.05 -6.95 5.61
CA LEU A 137 -20.80 -7.03 6.87
C LEU A 137 -22.14 -6.28 6.80
N ALA A 138 -22.14 -5.06 6.23
CA ALA A 138 -23.34 -4.26 6.08
C ALA A 138 -24.37 -4.92 5.18
N VAL A 139 -23.94 -5.47 4.01
CA VAL A 139 -24.83 -6.18 3.10
C VAL A 139 -25.38 -7.44 3.75
N SER A 140 -24.55 -8.21 4.45
CA SER A 140 -24.97 -9.41 5.16
C SER A 140 -26.00 -9.11 6.26
N ALA A 141 -25.77 -8.07 7.04
CA ALA A 141 -26.71 -7.63 8.08
C ALA A 141 -28.04 -7.17 7.48
N SER A 142 -28.01 -6.37 6.42
CA SER A 142 -29.22 -5.93 5.69
C SER A 142 -30.01 -7.11 5.14
N LEU A 143 -29.32 -8.11 4.57
CA LEU A 143 -29.97 -9.32 4.07
C LEU A 143 -30.69 -10.08 5.17
N VAL A 144 -30.02 -10.30 6.30
CA VAL A 144 -30.61 -11.03 7.45
C VAL A 144 -31.85 -10.30 7.97
N ILE A 145 -31.75 -8.99 8.19
CA ILE A 145 -32.88 -8.18 8.67
C ILE A 145 -34.02 -8.18 7.66
N GLY A 146 -33.72 -7.99 6.37
CA GLY A 146 -34.70 -8.00 5.29
C GLY A 146 -35.45 -9.34 5.18
N LEU A 147 -34.74 -10.46 5.30
CA LEU A 147 -35.35 -11.79 5.32
C LEU A 147 -36.22 -12.00 6.55
N MET A 148 -35.78 -11.61 7.75
CA MET A 148 -36.58 -11.74 8.97
C MET A 148 -37.88 -10.97 8.86
N VAL A 149 -37.84 -9.71 8.45
CA VAL A 149 -39.04 -8.87 8.30
C VAL A 149 -39.92 -9.38 7.16
N GLY A 150 -39.35 -9.73 6.00
CA GLY A 150 -40.10 -10.23 4.85
C GLY A 150 -40.80 -11.55 5.12
N LEU A 151 -40.12 -12.51 5.77
CA LEU A 151 -40.74 -13.79 6.13
C LEU A 151 -41.80 -13.62 7.23
N SER A 152 -41.59 -12.70 8.20
CA SER A 152 -42.60 -12.40 9.24
C SER A 152 -43.90 -11.85 8.64
N LEU A 153 -43.80 -11.01 7.60
CA LEU A 153 -44.97 -10.45 6.89
C LEU A 153 -45.75 -11.48 6.08
N ILE A 154 -45.11 -12.53 5.58
CA ILE A 154 -45.74 -13.59 4.80
C ILE A 154 -46.51 -14.56 5.75
N HIS A 155 -46.15 -14.61 7.01
CA HIS A 155 -46.74 -15.56 7.97
C HIS A 155 -47.97 -14.99 8.70
N ILE A 156 -48.37 -13.73 8.46
CA ILE A 156 -49.58 -13.10 8.92
C ILE A 156 -50.65 -13.15 7.82
#